data_5c38ca017f942ca48b7782b706a2e8b8
#
_entry.id   5c38ca017f942ca48b7782b706a2e8b8
#
_cell.length_a   1.000
_cell.length_b   1.000
_cell.length_c   1.000
_cell.angle_alpha   90.00
_cell.angle_beta   90.00
_cell.angle_gamma   90.00
#
_symmetry.space_group_name_H-M   'P 1'
#
loop_
_entity.id
_entity.type
_entity.pdbx_description
1 polymer ?
#
loop_
_entity_poly.entity_id
_entity_poly.type
_entity_poly.pdbx_seq_one_letter_code
_entity_poly.pdbx_strand_id
1 'polypeptide(L)'
;NSSPQAFSKEPRPVFSKELDIYGFNSYWNYEQNDDVPYMWAEANNYYYRGKLVAQIKGGTFFTKPEIIIIDEPEPDNKPLKKVDLDLMIKKNQVLMESLTASTIKDVFNTFSKYDDKVDIFHVSFSGGKDSVVTLDIVQRALPHNKFVVIFGDTGMELPETHQIVEYTIDYCKKNGIEFYVAKSHLTPSESWRMFGPPTSTIRWCCSVHKTAPQLLLLKDILGKNNFTEMAFVGVRADESVRRSGYDYVSYGTKHRGQFSCNPILYWNSAEVYLYIFANRDRLRLNEVYKRGNTRAGCLVCPMSTNRNDYLNYTCNPKQTKLLTDIIFELNCSEKDNTPEKISYVENNGWKARKNGRDLKIALTDYDESIIGKDLVITFKNCDDSWKQWLKTLGHILPTDNPNEIRILFKEEVRILRINNLENK
;
A
#
# COMPACT_ATOMS: atom_id res chain seq x y z
N ASN A 1 16.24 -30.47 4.79
CA ASN A 1 15.07 -30.55 3.88
C ASN A 1 13.81 -30.22 4.66
N SER A 2 13.65 -28.97 5.03
CA SER A 2 12.35 -28.48 5.45
C SER A 2 11.53 -28.27 4.18
N SER A 3 10.45 -29.02 4.01
CA SER A 3 9.38 -28.66 3.09
C SER A 3 9.07 -27.18 3.29
N PRO A 4 8.82 -26.40 2.22
CA PRO A 4 8.33 -25.06 2.38
C PRO A 4 7.06 -25.16 3.21
N GLN A 5 7.14 -24.73 4.46
CA GLN A 5 5.95 -24.63 5.28
C GLN A 5 4.96 -23.77 4.53
N ALA A 6 3.75 -24.26 4.42
CA ALA A 6 2.64 -23.47 3.92
C ALA A 6 2.68 -22.14 4.69
N PHE A 7 3.05 -21.10 3.99
CA PHE A 7 3.33 -19.81 4.58
C PHE A 7 2.08 -19.30 5.22
N SER A 8 2.31 -19.18 6.22
CA SER A 8 1.81 -18.85 7.48
C SER A 8 0.78 -17.77 7.34
N LYS A 9 -0.15 -18.01 7.87
CA LYS A 9 -1.20 -17.25 8.48
C LYS A 9 -0.57 -16.21 9.42
N GLU A 10 0.15 -15.24 8.90
CA GLU A 10 0.88 -14.18 9.61
C GLU A 10 0.28 -13.88 10.99
N PRO A 11 0.93 -14.26 12.11
CA PRO A 11 0.40 -14.00 13.44
C PRO A 11 0.30 -12.48 13.67
N ARG A 12 -0.82 -12.05 14.21
CA ARG A 12 -1.09 -10.64 14.52
C ARG A 12 -1.73 -10.50 15.90
N PRO A 13 -1.46 -9.41 16.61
CA PRO A 13 -2.12 -9.13 17.88
C PRO A 13 -3.59 -8.74 17.66
N VAL A 14 -4.44 -9.08 18.62
CA VAL A 14 -5.88 -8.78 18.63
C VAL A 14 -6.18 -7.85 19.81
N PHE A 15 -6.70 -6.68 19.50
CA PHE A 15 -7.05 -5.65 20.47
C PHE A 15 -8.55 -5.58 20.69
N SER A 16 -9.00 -4.85 21.71
CA SER A 16 -10.41 -4.64 22.02
C SER A 16 -11.20 -4.09 20.83
N LYS A 17 -10.64 -3.14 20.09
CA LYS A 17 -11.27 -2.58 18.87
C LYS A 17 -11.67 -3.66 17.87
N GLU A 18 -10.80 -4.62 17.60
CA GLU A 18 -11.11 -5.71 16.67
C GLU A 18 -12.23 -6.59 17.23
N LEU A 19 -12.15 -6.93 18.52
CA LEU A 19 -13.19 -7.73 19.18
C LEU A 19 -14.55 -7.05 19.11
N ASP A 20 -14.63 -5.74 19.31
CA ASP A 20 -15.88 -4.97 19.22
C ASP A 20 -16.43 -4.93 17.80
N ILE A 21 -15.60 -4.65 16.79
CA ILE A 21 -16.03 -4.55 15.39
C ILE A 21 -16.68 -5.86 14.93
N TYR A 22 -16.16 -6.98 15.37
CA TYR A 22 -16.74 -8.28 15.04
C TYR A 22 -17.92 -8.65 15.95
N GLY A 23 -18.06 -8.05 17.14
CA GLY A 23 -19.14 -8.32 18.10
C GLY A 23 -18.82 -9.42 19.11
N PHE A 24 -17.53 -9.67 19.39
CA PHE A 24 -17.11 -10.62 20.43
C PHE A 24 -17.55 -10.19 21.85
N ASN A 25 -17.86 -8.92 22.07
CA ASN A 25 -18.44 -8.40 23.30
C ASN A 25 -19.79 -9.04 23.67
N SER A 26 -20.45 -9.70 22.74
CA SER A 26 -21.65 -10.51 23.01
C SER A 26 -21.35 -11.89 23.60
N TYR A 27 -20.10 -12.31 23.55
CA TYR A 27 -19.65 -13.64 23.99
C TYR A 27 -18.66 -13.59 25.15
N TRP A 28 -17.79 -12.55 25.18
CA TRP A 28 -16.67 -12.47 26.12
C TRP A 28 -16.64 -11.11 26.81
N ASN A 29 -16.23 -11.08 28.07
CA ASN A 29 -15.96 -9.86 28.81
C ASN A 29 -14.51 -9.42 28.63
N TYR A 30 -14.26 -8.14 28.37
CA TYR A 30 -12.93 -7.53 28.32
C TYR A 30 -13.04 -6.02 28.54
N GLU A 31 -11.97 -5.42 29.04
CA GLU A 31 -11.87 -3.97 29.16
C GLU A 31 -11.53 -3.34 27.82
N GLN A 32 -11.98 -2.12 27.59
CA GLN A 32 -11.53 -1.32 26.44
C GLN A 32 -10.06 -0.95 26.61
N ASN A 33 -9.21 -1.44 25.74
CA ASN A 33 -7.78 -1.17 25.77
C ASN A 33 -7.16 -1.37 24.40
N ASP A 34 -6.62 -0.28 23.84
CA ASP A 34 -5.99 -0.27 22.53
C ASP A 34 -4.45 -0.36 22.57
N ASP A 35 -3.84 -0.39 23.75
CA ASP A 35 -2.38 -0.39 23.88
C ASP A 35 -1.80 -1.79 24.03
N VAL A 36 -2.59 -2.71 24.59
CA VAL A 36 -2.16 -4.09 24.85
C VAL A 36 -3.17 -5.07 24.26
N PRO A 37 -2.73 -6.04 23.43
CA PRO A 37 -3.64 -7.04 22.87
C PRO A 37 -4.11 -8.04 23.92
N TYR A 38 -5.23 -8.70 23.64
CA TYR A 38 -5.80 -9.77 24.48
C TYR A 38 -5.36 -11.16 24.02
N MET A 39 -5.11 -11.31 22.73
CA MET A 39 -4.79 -12.59 22.13
C MET A 39 -4.05 -12.41 20.81
N TRP A 40 -3.72 -13.50 20.15
CA TRP A 40 -3.16 -13.53 18.82
C TRP A 40 -4.11 -14.17 17.84
N ALA A 41 -4.06 -13.76 16.59
CA ALA A 41 -4.79 -14.41 15.52
C ALA A 41 -3.88 -14.80 14.36
N GLU A 42 -4.19 -15.91 13.72
CA GLU A 42 -3.60 -16.34 12.46
C GLU A 42 -4.70 -16.44 11.41
N ALA A 43 -4.62 -15.64 10.36
CA ALA A 43 -5.69 -15.45 9.41
C ALA A 43 -7.01 -15.11 10.14
N ASN A 44 -8.00 -16.03 10.11
CA ASN A 44 -9.30 -15.87 10.74
C ASN A 44 -9.45 -16.68 12.03
N ASN A 45 -8.39 -17.31 12.53
CA ASN A 45 -8.38 -18.12 13.75
C ASN A 45 -7.86 -17.27 14.92
N TYR A 46 -8.58 -17.28 16.04
CA TYR A 46 -8.25 -16.53 17.25
C TYR A 46 -7.73 -17.47 18.33
N TYR A 47 -6.53 -17.18 18.82
CA TYR A 47 -5.84 -18.01 19.81
C TYR A 47 -5.67 -17.22 21.11
N TYR A 48 -6.34 -17.67 22.16
CA TYR A 48 -6.17 -17.16 23.51
C TYR A 48 -5.25 -18.09 24.31
N ARG A 49 -4.12 -17.56 24.78
CA ARG A 49 -3.11 -18.33 25.53
C ARG A 49 -2.71 -19.64 24.86
N GLY A 50 -2.61 -19.64 23.53
CA GLY A 50 -2.21 -20.78 22.74
C GLY A 50 -3.35 -21.75 22.35
N LYS A 51 -4.59 -21.54 22.84
CA LYS A 51 -5.76 -22.34 22.47
C LYS A 51 -6.58 -21.61 21.40
N LEU A 52 -7.06 -22.34 20.42
CA LEU A 52 -8.01 -21.84 19.42
C LEU A 52 -9.38 -21.66 20.10
N VAL A 53 -9.86 -20.41 20.18
CA VAL A 53 -11.11 -20.08 20.87
C VAL A 53 -12.23 -19.62 19.94
N ALA A 54 -11.88 -19.10 18.76
CA ALA A 54 -12.89 -18.67 17.78
C ALA A 54 -12.34 -18.65 16.35
N GLN A 55 -13.27 -18.63 15.42
CA GLN A 55 -13.02 -18.39 13.99
C GLN A 55 -13.99 -17.36 13.43
N ILE A 56 -13.57 -16.63 12.41
CA ILE A 56 -14.42 -15.74 11.62
C ILE A 56 -14.52 -16.28 10.20
N LYS A 57 -15.74 -16.37 9.65
CA LYS A 57 -16.00 -16.83 8.29
C LYS A 57 -16.74 -15.77 7.48
N GLY A 58 -16.40 -15.68 6.18
CA GLY A 58 -17.07 -14.77 5.25
C GLY A 58 -16.70 -13.32 5.48
N GLY A 59 -17.68 -12.42 5.22
CA GLY A 59 -17.51 -10.98 5.25
C GLY A 59 -16.98 -10.41 3.93
N THR A 60 -17.57 -9.31 3.48
CA THR A 60 -17.13 -8.54 2.31
C THR A 60 -17.34 -7.05 2.63
N PHE A 61 -17.22 -6.15 1.65
CA PHE A 61 -17.66 -4.76 1.82
C PHE A 61 -19.16 -4.66 2.21
N PHE A 62 -19.96 -5.67 1.86
CA PHE A 62 -21.41 -5.60 1.91
C PHE A 62 -22.04 -6.61 2.88
N THR A 63 -21.28 -7.63 3.29
CA THR A 63 -21.80 -8.71 4.14
C THR A 63 -21.02 -8.82 5.44
N LYS A 64 -21.74 -8.94 6.56
CA LYS A 64 -21.13 -9.17 7.87
C LYS A 64 -20.57 -10.60 7.95
N PRO A 65 -19.37 -10.81 8.51
CA PRO A 65 -18.85 -12.14 8.74
C PRO A 65 -19.57 -12.84 9.88
N GLU A 66 -19.52 -14.17 9.86
CA GLU A 66 -20.01 -15.04 10.93
C GLU A 66 -18.89 -15.31 11.96
N ILE A 67 -19.24 -15.22 13.26
CA ILE A 67 -18.38 -15.64 14.36
C ILE A 67 -18.73 -17.06 14.75
N ILE A 68 -17.71 -17.92 14.85
CA ILE A 68 -17.82 -19.29 15.34
C ILE A 68 -17.03 -19.36 16.63
N ILE A 69 -17.70 -19.48 17.75
CA ILE A 69 -17.07 -19.73 19.04
C ILE A 69 -16.74 -21.24 19.12
N ILE A 70 -15.50 -21.55 19.47
CA ILE A 70 -14.98 -22.93 19.54
C ILE A 70 -14.78 -23.34 20.99
N ASP A 71 -14.27 -22.42 21.82
CA ASP A 71 -13.99 -22.66 23.21
C ASP A 71 -14.19 -21.38 24.03
N GLU A 72 -14.48 -21.52 25.32
CA GLU A 72 -14.57 -20.41 26.24
C GLU A 72 -13.17 -20.03 26.76
N PRO A 73 -12.69 -18.80 26.51
CA PRO A 73 -11.31 -18.44 26.87
C PRO A 73 -11.07 -18.31 28.36
N GLU A 74 -12.06 -17.82 29.13
CA GLU A 74 -12.01 -17.70 30.59
C GLU A 74 -13.27 -18.32 31.20
N PRO A 75 -13.15 -19.17 32.24
CA PRO A 75 -14.30 -19.81 32.88
C PRO A 75 -15.19 -18.77 33.58
N ASP A 76 -16.45 -19.11 33.74
CA ASP A 76 -17.45 -18.30 34.46
C ASP A 76 -17.59 -16.87 33.88
N ASN A 77 -17.39 -16.70 32.59
CA ASN A 77 -17.46 -15.42 31.90
C ASN A 77 -16.56 -14.33 32.55
N LYS A 78 -15.42 -14.72 33.09
CA LYS A 78 -14.42 -13.77 33.62
C LYS A 78 -13.83 -12.93 32.51
N PRO A 79 -13.38 -11.69 32.83
CA PRO A 79 -12.75 -10.84 31.83
C PRO A 79 -11.50 -11.47 31.23
N LEU A 80 -11.32 -11.30 29.91
CA LEU A 80 -10.10 -11.69 29.21
C LEU A 80 -8.90 -10.96 29.83
N LYS A 81 -7.82 -11.68 30.01
CA LYS A 81 -6.55 -11.12 30.48
C LYS A 81 -5.72 -10.64 29.31
N LYS A 82 -5.13 -9.46 29.44
CA LYS A 82 -4.22 -8.87 28.48
C LYS A 82 -2.96 -9.74 28.30
N VAL A 83 -2.36 -9.67 27.14
CA VAL A 83 -1.04 -10.28 26.89
C VAL A 83 0.00 -9.51 27.71
N ASP A 84 0.86 -10.24 28.43
CA ASP A 84 2.02 -9.64 29.10
C ASP A 84 3.10 -9.32 28.07
N LEU A 85 3.00 -8.12 27.48
CA LEU A 85 3.93 -7.65 26.45
C LEU A 85 5.35 -7.48 27.01
N ASP A 86 5.51 -7.00 28.24
CA ASP A 86 6.83 -6.76 28.81
C ASP A 86 7.57 -8.09 29.05
N LEU A 87 6.86 -9.11 29.52
CA LEU A 87 7.41 -10.45 29.64
C LEU A 87 7.76 -11.04 28.25
N MET A 88 6.88 -10.83 27.26
CA MET A 88 7.10 -11.31 25.89
C MET A 88 8.32 -10.64 25.25
N ILE A 89 8.46 -9.33 25.39
CA ILE A 89 9.63 -8.57 24.94
C ILE A 89 10.90 -9.09 25.64
N LYS A 90 10.87 -9.18 26.97
CA LYS A 90 12.02 -9.68 27.76
C LYS A 90 12.48 -11.09 27.35
N LYS A 91 11.54 -12.00 27.12
CA LYS A 91 11.86 -13.38 26.69
C LYS A 91 12.52 -13.46 25.33
N ASN A 92 12.24 -12.50 24.44
CA ASN A 92 12.76 -12.48 23.07
C ASN A 92 13.88 -11.43 22.88
N GLN A 93 14.31 -10.72 23.92
CA GLN A 93 15.21 -9.59 23.84
C GLN A 93 16.51 -9.93 23.11
N VAL A 94 17.22 -10.98 23.53
CA VAL A 94 18.50 -11.40 22.94
C VAL A 94 18.38 -11.73 21.46
N LEU A 95 17.29 -12.45 21.08
CA LEU A 95 17.00 -12.76 19.68
C LEU A 95 16.76 -11.49 18.88
N MET A 96 15.91 -10.59 19.37
CA MET A 96 15.56 -9.35 18.69
C MET A 96 16.72 -8.39 18.55
N GLU A 97 17.58 -8.29 19.59
CA GLU A 97 18.80 -7.48 19.53
C GLU A 97 19.77 -8.01 18.48
N SER A 98 20.01 -9.34 18.45
CA SER A 98 20.87 -9.98 17.46
C SER A 98 20.34 -9.81 16.04
N LEU A 99 19.05 -10.06 15.84
CA LEU A 99 18.37 -9.90 14.54
C LEU A 99 18.46 -8.45 14.06
N THR A 100 18.18 -7.49 14.93
CA THR A 100 18.26 -6.06 14.63
C THR A 100 19.68 -5.63 14.26
N ALA A 101 20.68 -6.03 15.04
CA ALA A 101 22.08 -5.69 14.79
C ALA A 101 22.58 -6.26 13.45
N SER A 102 22.22 -7.52 13.15
CA SER A 102 22.53 -8.12 11.85
C SER A 102 21.87 -7.36 10.70
N THR A 103 20.58 -7.03 10.82
CA THR A 103 19.84 -6.29 9.78
C THR A 103 20.43 -4.89 9.53
N ILE A 104 20.78 -4.16 10.58
CA ILE A 104 21.46 -2.86 10.46
C ILE A 104 22.79 -3.00 9.72
N LYS A 105 23.61 -4.00 10.08
CA LYS A 105 24.87 -4.28 9.41
C LYS A 105 24.67 -4.61 7.93
N ASP A 106 23.66 -5.39 7.58
CA ASP A 106 23.39 -5.78 6.19
C ASP A 106 22.91 -4.57 5.35
N VAL A 107 22.12 -3.66 5.93
CA VAL A 107 21.75 -2.39 5.30
C VAL A 107 22.98 -1.52 5.07
N PHE A 108 23.86 -1.37 6.05
CA PHE A 108 25.11 -0.60 5.93
C PHE A 108 26.03 -1.20 4.85
N ASN A 109 26.19 -2.51 4.83
CA ASN A 109 26.99 -3.22 3.81
C ASN A 109 26.41 -3.01 2.40
N THR A 110 25.08 -3.03 2.29
CA THR A 110 24.39 -2.78 1.01
C THR A 110 24.61 -1.33 0.58
N PHE A 111 24.44 -0.37 1.48
CA PHE A 111 24.74 1.04 1.20
C PHE A 111 26.19 1.19 0.70
N SER A 112 27.18 0.70 1.44
CA SER A 112 28.60 0.81 1.09
C SER A 112 28.92 0.18 -0.28
N LYS A 113 28.23 -0.90 -0.65
CA LYS A 113 28.41 -1.56 -1.94
C LYS A 113 27.85 -0.78 -3.12
N TYR A 114 26.85 0.08 -2.90
CA TYR A 114 26.09 0.76 -3.94
C TYR A 114 26.20 2.30 -3.90
N ASP A 115 26.92 2.89 -2.94
CA ASP A 115 27.04 4.36 -2.77
C ASP A 115 27.63 5.05 -4.01
N ASP A 116 28.50 4.36 -4.76
CA ASP A 116 29.07 4.82 -6.03
C ASP A 116 28.29 4.41 -7.29
N LYS A 117 27.20 3.65 -7.14
CA LYS A 117 26.46 3.03 -8.26
C LYS A 117 25.06 3.57 -8.44
N VAL A 118 24.53 4.23 -7.44
CA VAL A 118 23.19 4.79 -7.47
C VAL A 118 23.20 6.29 -7.20
N ASP A 119 22.29 6.98 -7.84
CA ASP A 119 22.16 8.43 -7.71
C ASP A 119 21.46 8.83 -6.42
N ILE A 120 20.60 7.95 -5.88
CA ILE A 120 19.84 8.22 -4.67
C ILE A 120 19.45 6.93 -3.94
N PHE A 121 19.49 7.01 -2.61
CA PHE A 121 18.90 6.02 -1.72
C PHE A 121 17.60 6.54 -1.14
N HIS A 122 16.58 5.70 -1.08
CA HIS A 122 15.33 6.10 -0.44
C HIS A 122 14.65 4.95 0.29
N VAL A 123 13.90 5.28 1.33
CA VAL A 123 12.98 4.36 1.99
C VAL A 123 11.60 4.49 1.36
N SER A 124 11.06 3.40 0.80
CA SER A 124 9.69 3.34 0.30
C SER A 124 8.73 3.20 1.49
N PHE A 125 8.25 4.33 1.99
CA PHE A 125 7.36 4.38 3.15
C PHE A 125 5.90 4.21 2.75
N SER A 126 5.11 3.46 3.53
CA SER A 126 3.69 3.22 3.26
C SER A 126 2.79 3.43 4.48
N GLY A 127 3.34 3.82 5.63
CA GLY A 127 2.60 3.91 6.88
C GLY A 127 2.19 2.54 7.49
N GLY A 128 2.57 1.44 6.86
CA GLY A 128 2.38 0.09 7.40
C GLY A 128 3.51 -0.34 8.34
N LYS A 129 3.23 -1.30 9.21
CA LYS A 129 4.17 -1.81 10.23
C LYS A 129 5.56 -2.15 9.68
N ASP A 130 5.60 -2.79 8.52
CA ASP A 130 6.84 -3.24 7.89
C ASP A 130 7.68 -2.06 7.39
N SER A 131 7.04 -1.02 6.82
CA SER A 131 7.75 0.20 6.38
C SER A 131 8.20 1.08 7.55
N VAL A 132 7.48 1.08 8.67
CA VAL A 132 7.89 1.76 9.91
C VAL A 132 9.17 1.12 10.46
N VAL A 133 9.22 -0.21 10.55
CA VAL A 133 10.43 -0.94 10.97
C VAL A 133 11.57 -0.73 10.00
N THR A 134 11.31 -0.79 8.68
CA THR A 134 12.33 -0.57 7.64
C THR A 134 12.96 0.81 7.77
N LEU A 135 12.16 1.86 7.94
CA LEU A 135 12.66 3.22 8.14
C LEU A 135 13.54 3.31 9.39
N ASP A 136 13.11 2.71 10.49
CA ASP A 136 13.88 2.72 11.73
C ASP A 136 15.22 1.99 11.61
N ILE A 137 15.26 0.88 10.92
CA ILE A 137 16.50 0.14 10.64
C ILE A 137 17.44 0.98 9.74
N VAL A 138 16.92 1.58 8.67
CA VAL A 138 17.71 2.35 7.71
C VAL A 138 18.32 3.59 8.38
N GLN A 139 17.54 4.34 9.16
CA GLN A 139 18.06 5.54 9.86
C GLN A 139 19.10 5.22 10.94
N ARG A 140 19.07 4.00 11.48
CA ARG A 140 20.10 3.51 12.42
C ARG A 140 21.36 3.01 11.72
N ALA A 141 21.22 2.62 10.47
CA ALA A 141 22.32 2.10 9.65
C ALA A 141 23.07 3.18 8.88
N LEU A 142 22.38 4.26 8.46
CA LEU A 142 22.91 5.24 7.52
C LEU A 142 22.90 6.67 8.11
N PRO A 143 23.85 7.55 7.71
CA PRO A 143 23.73 8.98 7.97
C PRO A 143 22.43 9.53 7.36
N HIS A 144 21.73 10.41 8.10
CA HIS A 144 20.41 10.89 7.74
C HIS A 144 20.37 11.70 6.43
N ASN A 145 21.48 12.30 6.02
CA ASN A 145 21.63 13.02 4.75
C ASN A 145 21.98 12.12 3.55
N LYS A 146 22.07 10.81 3.73
CA LYS A 146 22.43 9.84 2.69
C LYS A 146 21.23 9.14 2.06
N PHE A 147 20.04 9.37 2.59
CA PHE A 147 18.82 8.81 2.05
C PHE A 147 17.64 9.76 2.26
N VAL A 148 16.59 9.55 1.48
CA VAL A 148 15.32 10.27 1.62
C VAL A 148 14.19 9.28 1.92
N VAL A 149 13.07 9.74 2.43
CA VAL A 149 11.86 8.93 2.61
C VAL A 149 10.82 9.35 1.58
N ILE A 150 10.23 8.38 0.88
CA ILE A 150 9.20 8.65 -0.12
C ILE A 150 7.92 7.91 0.24
N PHE A 151 6.84 8.66 0.41
CA PHE A 151 5.49 8.15 0.55
C PHE A 151 4.71 8.38 -0.74
N GLY A 152 4.11 7.31 -1.29
CA GLY A 152 3.21 7.43 -2.45
C GLY A 152 1.78 7.58 -1.99
N ASP A 153 1.26 8.81 -2.00
CA ASP A 153 -0.15 9.11 -1.71
C ASP A 153 -1.01 8.76 -2.93
N THR A 154 -1.73 7.66 -2.82
CA THR A 154 -2.64 7.21 -3.89
C THR A 154 -4.01 7.91 -3.85
N GLY A 155 -4.29 8.65 -2.77
CA GLY A 155 -5.62 9.21 -2.49
C GLY A 155 -6.65 8.16 -2.02
N MET A 156 -6.19 6.93 -1.80
CA MET A 156 -7.02 5.79 -1.36
C MET A 156 -6.56 5.21 -0.02
N GLU A 157 -5.62 5.83 0.65
CA GLU A 157 -5.15 5.39 1.96
C GLU A 157 -6.23 5.52 3.01
N LEU A 158 -6.14 4.67 4.02
CA LEU A 158 -6.96 4.76 5.23
C LEU A 158 -6.59 6.03 6.01
N PRO A 159 -7.54 6.73 6.63
CA PRO A 159 -7.27 7.96 7.41
C PRO A 159 -6.18 7.78 8.47
N GLU A 160 -6.12 6.62 9.11
CA GLU A 160 -5.10 6.30 10.10
C GLU A 160 -3.69 6.16 9.49
N THR A 161 -3.62 5.81 8.22
CA THR A 161 -2.34 5.80 7.50
C THR A 161 -1.81 7.21 7.33
N HIS A 162 -2.67 8.19 7.01
CA HIS A 162 -2.26 9.61 6.96
C HIS A 162 -1.76 10.11 8.31
N GLN A 163 -2.38 9.72 9.43
CA GLN A 163 -1.89 10.08 10.77
C GLN A 163 -0.48 9.55 11.04
N ILE A 164 -0.17 8.32 10.62
CA ILE A 164 1.19 7.76 10.74
C ILE A 164 2.16 8.49 9.80
N VAL A 165 1.72 8.85 8.61
CA VAL A 165 2.54 9.62 7.66
C VAL A 165 2.89 10.99 8.24
N GLU A 166 1.91 11.73 8.76
CA GLU A 166 2.11 13.04 9.40
C GLU A 166 3.07 12.93 10.59
N TYR A 167 2.85 11.97 11.48
CA TYR A 167 3.79 11.69 12.57
C TYR A 167 5.21 11.42 12.08
N THR A 168 5.35 10.65 10.99
CA THR A 168 6.65 10.30 10.43
C THR A 168 7.31 11.49 9.74
N ILE A 169 6.56 12.37 9.07
CA ILE A 169 7.06 13.63 8.52
C ILE A 169 7.67 14.49 9.63
N ASP A 170 6.94 14.68 10.73
CA ASP A 170 7.43 15.45 11.88
C ASP A 170 8.67 14.82 12.52
N TYR A 171 8.68 13.50 12.62
CA TYR A 171 9.84 12.75 13.10
C TYR A 171 11.06 12.94 12.20
N CYS A 172 10.90 12.78 10.89
CA CYS A 172 11.98 12.96 9.92
C CYS A 172 12.53 14.38 9.93
N LYS A 173 11.65 15.38 9.97
CA LYS A 173 12.04 16.80 10.07
C LYS A 173 12.89 17.09 11.32
N LYS A 174 12.51 16.54 12.48
CA LYS A 174 13.27 16.70 13.74
C LYS A 174 14.63 16.04 13.69
N ASN A 175 14.80 15.00 12.88
CA ASN A 175 16.03 14.22 12.77
C ASN A 175 16.86 14.58 11.52
N GLY A 176 16.49 15.60 10.76
CA GLY A 176 17.22 16.01 9.55
C GLY A 176 17.14 15.01 8.40
N ILE A 177 16.05 14.25 8.32
CA ILE A 177 15.76 13.30 7.22
C ILE A 177 14.78 13.96 6.28
N GLU A 178 15.09 13.99 4.99
CA GLU A 178 14.19 14.49 3.98
C GLU A 178 13.03 13.52 3.72
N PHE A 179 11.80 14.05 3.74
CA PHE A 179 10.58 13.28 3.49
C PHE A 179 9.79 13.90 2.36
N TYR A 180 9.45 13.10 1.36
CA TYR A 180 8.70 13.53 0.18
C TYR A 180 7.41 12.75 0.02
N VAL A 181 6.37 13.43 -0.48
CA VAL A 181 5.08 12.85 -0.83
C VAL A 181 4.91 12.87 -2.34
N ALA A 182 4.82 11.70 -2.95
CA ALA A 182 4.54 11.52 -4.36
C ALA A 182 3.04 11.29 -4.57
N LYS A 183 2.39 12.13 -5.38
CA LYS A 183 0.95 12.06 -5.62
C LYS A 183 0.64 12.16 -7.11
N SER A 184 -0.34 11.39 -7.58
CA SER A 184 -0.90 11.54 -8.93
C SER A 184 -1.71 12.84 -9.02
N HIS A 185 -1.72 13.46 -10.20
CA HIS A 185 -2.62 14.57 -10.49
C HIS A 185 -4.08 14.12 -10.65
N LEU A 186 -4.31 12.85 -10.98
CA LEU A 186 -5.65 12.26 -11.03
C LEU A 186 -6.12 11.84 -9.64
N THR A 187 -7.38 12.09 -9.35
CA THR A 187 -8.04 11.48 -8.20
C THR A 187 -8.40 10.01 -8.49
N PRO A 188 -8.55 9.18 -7.45
CA PRO A 188 -9.03 7.82 -7.63
C PRO A 188 -10.37 7.73 -8.36
N SER A 189 -11.32 8.62 -8.04
CA SER A 189 -12.65 8.63 -8.66
C SER A 189 -12.60 8.92 -10.16
N GLU A 190 -11.80 9.89 -10.57
CA GLU A 190 -11.60 10.22 -11.98
C GLU A 190 -10.96 9.05 -12.73
N SER A 191 -9.85 8.54 -12.21
CA SER A 191 -9.11 7.46 -12.86
C SER A 191 -9.93 6.16 -12.92
N TRP A 192 -10.74 5.86 -11.90
CA TRP A 192 -11.61 4.67 -11.92
C TRP A 192 -12.73 4.79 -12.95
N ARG A 193 -13.29 5.98 -13.15
CA ARG A 193 -14.26 6.21 -14.22
C ARG A 193 -13.61 6.16 -15.60
N MET A 194 -12.36 6.64 -15.71
CA MET A 194 -11.61 6.64 -16.96
C MET A 194 -11.15 5.23 -17.39
N PHE A 195 -10.60 4.44 -16.46
CA PHE A 195 -9.99 3.13 -16.75
C PHE A 195 -10.81 1.94 -16.28
N GLY A 196 -11.90 2.18 -15.57
CA GLY A 196 -12.67 1.17 -14.85
C GLY A 196 -11.99 0.76 -13.52
N PRO A 197 -12.74 0.17 -12.57
CA PRO A 197 -12.19 -0.28 -11.31
C PRO A 197 -11.01 -1.22 -11.53
N PRO A 198 -9.90 -1.08 -10.78
CA PRO A 198 -8.77 -2.00 -10.91
C PRO A 198 -9.17 -3.41 -10.48
N THR A 199 -8.50 -4.42 -11.03
CA THR A 199 -8.75 -5.83 -10.70
C THR A 199 -7.47 -6.54 -10.24
N SER A 200 -7.59 -7.77 -9.79
CA SER A 200 -6.42 -8.56 -9.36
C SER A 200 -5.43 -8.80 -10.50
N THR A 201 -5.89 -8.85 -11.73
CA THR A 201 -5.08 -9.02 -12.95
C THR A 201 -4.67 -7.70 -13.58
N ILE A 202 -5.51 -6.67 -13.49
CA ILE A 202 -5.30 -5.36 -14.12
C ILE A 202 -5.14 -4.29 -13.04
N ARG A 203 -3.97 -4.19 -12.45
CA ARG A 203 -3.64 -3.28 -11.36
C ARG A 203 -3.05 -1.96 -11.84
N TRP A 204 -3.67 -1.34 -12.84
CA TRP A 204 -3.24 -0.06 -13.39
C TRP A 204 -3.11 1.03 -12.32
N CYS A 205 -3.95 0.99 -11.26
CA CYS A 205 -3.93 1.96 -10.17
C CYS A 205 -2.57 2.06 -9.46
N CYS A 206 -1.86 0.93 -9.29
CA CYS A 206 -0.52 0.94 -8.71
C CYS A 206 0.49 1.69 -9.57
N SER A 207 0.33 1.63 -10.90
CA SER A 207 1.20 2.38 -11.83
C SER A 207 0.87 3.86 -11.83
N VAL A 208 -0.41 4.21 -11.95
CA VAL A 208 -0.90 5.60 -12.09
C VAL A 208 -0.77 6.40 -10.78
N HIS A 209 -1.11 5.78 -9.64
CA HIS A 209 -1.17 6.50 -8.37
C HIS A 209 0.05 6.27 -7.46
N LYS A 210 0.94 5.34 -7.79
CA LYS A 210 2.08 5.04 -6.93
C LYS A 210 3.41 5.08 -7.68
N THR A 211 3.60 4.22 -8.68
CA THR A 211 4.92 4.08 -9.32
C THR A 211 5.28 5.29 -10.17
N ALA A 212 4.40 5.75 -11.05
CA ALA A 212 4.67 6.90 -11.91
C ALA A 212 4.90 8.19 -11.11
N PRO A 213 4.06 8.56 -10.11
CA PRO A 213 4.33 9.74 -9.29
C PRO A 213 5.67 9.69 -8.55
N GLN A 214 6.06 8.52 -8.03
CA GLN A 214 7.35 8.36 -7.35
C GLN A 214 8.53 8.56 -8.32
N LEU A 215 8.44 8.02 -9.53
CA LEU A 215 9.46 8.22 -10.56
C LEU A 215 9.57 9.69 -11.00
N LEU A 216 8.44 10.37 -11.19
CA LEU A 216 8.44 11.79 -11.54
C LEU A 216 9.06 12.63 -10.42
N LEU A 217 8.70 12.36 -9.18
CA LEU A 217 9.29 13.03 -8.01
C LEU A 217 10.82 12.82 -7.96
N LEU A 218 11.29 11.61 -8.18
CA LEU A 218 12.73 11.31 -8.17
C LEU A 218 13.47 12.04 -9.30
N LYS A 219 12.86 12.15 -10.49
CA LYS A 219 13.40 12.97 -11.58
C LYS A 219 13.53 14.44 -11.19
N ASP A 220 12.50 14.97 -10.53
CA ASP A 220 12.49 16.37 -10.09
C ASP A 220 13.56 16.60 -8.98
N ILE A 221 13.70 15.70 -8.02
CA ILE A 221 14.73 15.77 -6.96
C ILE A 221 16.14 15.74 -7.56
N LEU A 222 16.38 14.85 -8.52
CA LEU A 222 17.69 14.64 -9.11
C LEU A 222 18.02 15.59 -10.26
N GLY A 223 17.03 16.28 -10.82
CA GLY A 223 17.19 17.13 -11.99
C GLY A 223 17.59 16.38 -13.27
N LYS A 224 17.34 15.08 -13.34
CA LYS A 224 17.71 14.24 -14.49
C LYS A 224 16.67 13.15 -14.80
N ASN A 225 16.58 12.78 -16.08
CA ASN A 225 15.60 11.79 -16.54
C ASN A 225 16.04 10.34 -16.38
N ASN A 226 17.30 10.08 -16.63
CA ASN A 226 17.88 8.75 -16.44
C ASN A 226 18.66 8.76 -15.14
N PHE A 227 18.24 7.93 -14.21
CA PHE A 227 18.85 7.80 -12.91
C PHE A 227 18.80 6.36 -12.42
N THR A 228 19.64 6.08 -11.47
CA THR A 228 19.65 4.83 -10.71
C THR A 228 19.27 5.10 -9.26
N GLU A 229 18.49 4.22 -8.68
CA GLU A 229 18.05 4.35 -7.29
C GLU A 229 18.22 3.05 -6.51
N MET A 230 18.41 3.15 -5.22
CA MET A 230 18.26 2.06 -4.27
C MET A 230 17.06 2.33 -3.37
N ALA A 231 16.02 1.51 -3.53
CA ALA A 231 14.82 1.56 -2.71
C ALA A 231 14.93 0.55 -1.55
N PHE A 232 14.91 1.01 -0.30
CA PHE A 232 14.71 0.14 0.86
C PHE A 232 13.22 -0.10 1.05
N VAL A 233 12.80 -1.36 0.96
CA VAL A 233 11.38 -1.74 0.93
C VAL A 233 11.05 -2.72 2.05
N GLY A 234 10.01 -2.43 2.82
CA GLY A 234 9.51 -3.30 3.89
C GLY A 234 8.74 -4.51 3.33
N VAL A 235 9.44 -5.46 2.74
CA VAL A 235 8.90 -6.72 2.21
C VAL A 235 9.43 -7.87 3.04
N ARG A 236 8.57 -8.85 3.35
CA ARG A 236 8.93 -10.06 4.07
C ARG A 236 8.59 -11.31 3.25
N ALA A 237 9.45 -12.33 3.34
CA ALA A 237 9.30 -13.60 2.62
C ALA A 237 8.05 -14.37 3.06
N ASP A 238 7.65 -14.26 4.33
CA ASP A 238 6.50 -14.96 4.90
C ASP A 238 5.13 -14.38 4.52
N GLU A 239 5.07 -13.20 3.90
CA GLU A 239 3.79 -12.59 3.50
C GLU A 239 3.07 -13.32 2.37
N SER A 240 3.78 -14.04 1.52
CA SER A 240 3.18 -14.84 0.43
C SER A 240 4.22 -15.72 -0.28
N VAL A 241 3.74 -16.80 -0.92
CA VAL A 241 4.57 -17.66 -1.79
C VAL A 241 5.35 -16.88 -2.84
N ARG A 242 4.74 -15.83 -3.41
CA ARG A 242 5.46 -14.99 -4.38
C ARG A 242 6.63 -14.24 -3.73
N ARG A 243 6.45 -13.70 -2.51
CA ARG A 243 7.48 -12.92 -1.82
C ARG A 243 8.58 -13.79 -1.22
N SER A 244 8.31 -15.05 -0.94
CA SER A 244 9.34 -15.98 -0.48
C SER A 244 10.44 -16.25 -1.50
N GLY A 245 10.17 -16.01 -2.79
CA GLY A 245 11.14 -16.09 -3.86
C GLY A 245 11.87 -14.76 -4.17
N TYR A 246 11.72 -13.73 -3.32
CA TYR A 246 12.42 -12.47 -3.55
C TYR A 246 13.84 -12.54 -3.01
N ASP A 247 14.77 -11.89 -3.74
CA ASP A 247 16.12 -11.70 -3.28
C ASP A 247 16.21 -10.54 -2.26
N TYR A 248 17.24 -10.57 -1.43
CA TYR A 248 17.55 -9.47 -0.50
C TYR A 248 17.81 -8.16 -1.26
N VAL A 249 18.54 -8.21 -2.37
CA VAL A 249 18.71 -7.11 -3.32
C VAL A 249 18.32 -7.60 -4.71
N SER A 250 17.40 -6.90 -5.36
CA SER A 250 16.96 -7.18 -6.74
C SER A 250 17.13 -5.95 -7.62
N TYR A 251 17.17 -6.15 -8.96
CA TYR A 251 17.33 -5.08 -9.96
C TYR A 251 16.19 -5.11 -10.98
N GLY A 252 15.74 -3.92 -11.39
CA GLY A 252 14.79 -3.77 -12.50
C GLY A 252 13.37 -4.24 -12.23
N THR A 253 12.99 -4.45 -10.98
CA THR A 253 11.67 -5.03 -10.61
C THR A 253 10.50 -4.14 -10.99
N LYS A 254 10.61 -2.82 -10.80
CA LYS A 254 9.55 -1.85 -11.13
C LYS A 254 9.88 -1.03 -12.36
N HIS A 255 11.11 -0.60 -12.49
CA HIS A 255 11.62 0.12 -13.66
C HIS A 255 13.13 -0.13 -13.86
N ARG A 256 13.61 0.15 -15.06
CA ARG A 256 15.03 0.06 -15.39
C ARG A 256 15.80 1.12 -14.60
N GLY A 257 16.81 0.73 -13.84
CA GLY A 257 17.60 1.62 -12.98
C GLY A 257 17.28 1.50 -11.51
N GLN A 258 16.19 0.80 -11.12
CA GLN A 258 15.88 0.56 -9.72
C GLN A 258 16.57 -0.67 -9.17
N PHE A 259 17.33 -0.50 -8.10
CA PHE A 259 17.68 -1.55 -7.15
C PHE A 259 16.68 -1.53 -5.99
N SER A 260 16.24 -2.71 -5.55
CA SER A 260 15.38 -2.85 -4.37
C SER A 260 16.11 -3.69 -3.34
N CYS A 261 16.32 -3.13 -2.15
CA CYS A 261 16.81 -3.84 -0.98
C CYS A 261 15.64 -4.11 -0.03
N ASN A 262 15.53 -5.32 0.48
CA ASN A 262 14.48 -5.77 1.39
C ASN A 262 15.08 -6.04 2.77
N PRO A 263 15.32 -5.04 3.64
CA PRO A 263 16.06 -5.19 4.89
C PRO A 263 15.48 -6.25 5.82
N ILE A 264 14.16 -6.32 5.91
CA ILE A 264 13.44 -7.23 6.81
C ILE A 264 12.88 -8.46 6.08
N LEU A 265 13.48 -8.86 4.94
CA LEU A 265 12.99 -9.96 4.11
C LEU A 265 12.78 -11.26 4.90
N TYR A 266 13.69 -11.54 5.81
CA TYR A 266 13.70 -12.79 6.60
C TYR A 266 13.04 -12.64 7.98
N TRP A 267 12.48 -11.47 8.30
CA TRP A 267 11.70 -11.28 9.51
C TRP A 267 10.30 -11.85 9.35
N ASN A 268 9.79 -12.47 10.40
CA ASN A 268 8.39 -12.90 10.44
C ASN A 268 7.48 -11.79 11.02
N SER A 269 6.17 -11.99 10.92
CA SER A 269 5.19 -11.00 11.40
C SER A 269 5.29 -10.73 12.90
N ALA A 270 5.54 -11.76 13.71
CA ALA A 270 5.65 -11.60 15.16
C ALA A 270 6.88 -10.77 15.55
N GLU A 271 8.01 -10.95 14.86
CA GLU A 271 9.23 -10.16 15.08
C GLU A 271 9.01 -8.68 14.77
N VAL A 272 8.28 -8.36 13.70
CA VAL A 272 7.91 -6.98 13.36
C VAL A 272 7.05 -6.35 14.46
N TYR A 273 6.03 -7.05 14.97
CA TYR A 273 5.20 -6.55 16.06
C TYR A 273 6.01 -6.41 17.36
N LEU A 274 6.82 -7.42 17.70
CA LEU A 274 7.68 -7.35 18.88
C LEU A 274 8.65 -6.17 18.82
N TYR A 275 9.23 -5.91 17.65
CA TYR A 275 10.11 -4.77 17.46
C TYR A 275 9.40 -3.44 17.71
N ILE A 276 8.18 -3.27 17.17
CA ILE A 276 7.39 -2.06 17.38
C ILE A 276 7.02 -1.92 18.86
N PHE A 277 6.57 -2.99 19.51
CA PHE A 277 6.19 -2.97 20.93
C PHE A 277 7.39 -2.69 21.86
N ALA A 278 8.56 -3.23 21.54
CA ALA A 278 9.79 -2.97 22.30
C ALA A 278 10.30 -1.52 22.14
N ASN A 279 9.90 -0.84 21.05
CA ASN A 279 10.32 0.52 20.72
C ASN A 279 9.13 1.50 20.68
N ARG A 280 8.08 1.24 21.48
CA ARG A 280 6.82 2.01 21.50
C ARG A 280 6.96 3.45 21.96
N ASP A 281 8.10 3.82 22.54
CA ASP A 281 8.47 5.19 22.89
C ASP A 281 8.71 6.07 21.65
N ARG A 282 9.17 5.49 20.54
CA ARG A 282 9.53 6.19 19.30
C ARG A 282 8.83 5.65 18.05
N LEU A 283 8.35 4.41 18.06
CA LEU A 283 7.63 3.81 16.94
C LEU A 283 6.13 3.71 17.25
N ARG A 284 5.31 3.99 16.24
CA ARG A 284 3.86 3.88 16.35
C ARG A 284 3.34 2.78 15.44
N LEU A 285 2.53 1.91 16.01
CA LEU A 285 1.74 0.96 15.23
C LEU A 285 0.55 1.71 14.63
N ASN A 286 0.36 1.58 13.32
CA ASN A 286 -0.82 2.14 12.66
C ASN A 286 -2.10 1.54 13.25
N GLU A 287 -3.06 2.40 13.60
CA GLU A 287 -4.32 2.02 14.25
C GLU A 287 -5.16 1.00 13.46
N VAL A 288 -4.96 0.91 12.14
CA VAL A 288 -5.65 -0.10 11.32
C VAL A 288 -5.35 -1.53 11.78
N TYR A 289 -4.13 -1.79 12.29
CA TYR A 289 -3.78 -3.11 12.82
C TYR A 289 -4.50 -3.45 14.12
N LYS A 290 -4.82 -2.44 14.93
CA LYS A 290 -5.60 -2.61 16.16
C LYS A 290 -7.08 -2.94 15.88
N ARG A 291 -7.56 -2.60 14.67
CA ARG A 291 -8.89 -2.98 14.19
C ARG A 291 -8.92 -4.37 13.52
N GLY A 292 -7.77 -5.01 13.39
CA GLY A 292 -7.66 -6.35 12.81
C GLY A 292 -7.32 -6.38 11.32
N ASN A 293 -7.00 -5.24 10.70
CA ASN A 293 -6.45 -5.23 9.35
C ASN A 293 -5.10 -5.96 9.32
N THR A 294 -4.88 -6.75 8.28
CA THR A 294 -3.60 -7.45 8.08
C THR A 294 -2.58 -6.55 7.39
N ARG A 295 -3.04 -5.49 6.74
CA ARG A 295 -2.22 -4.50 6.00
C ARG A 295 -2.80 -3.10 6.12
N ALA A 296 -1.93 -2.11 6.25
CA ALA A 296 -2.24 -0.72 5.95
C ALA A 296 -2.15 -0.54 4.42
N GLY A 297 -3.27 -0.71 3.74
CA GLY A 297 -3.39 -0.62 2.28
C GLY A 297 -4.44 0.39 1.86
N CYS A 298 -4.80 0.37 0.58
CA CYS A 298 -5.87 1.23 0.06
C CYS A 298 -7.23 0.82 0.63
N LEU A 299 -8.12 1.79 0.82
CA LEU A 299 -9.52 1.62 1.25
C LEU A 299 -10.25 0.53 0.48
N VAL A 300 -10.13 0.60 -0.85
CA VAL A 300 -10.70 -0.39 -1.78
C VAL A 300 -9.56 -0.90 -2.67
N CYS A 301 -9.17 -2.15 -2.50
CA CYS A 301 -8.07 -2.76 -3.23
C CYS A 301 -8.48 -4.13 -3.78
N PRO A 302 -8.27 -4.41 -5.08
CA PRO A 302 -8.60 -5.72 -5.64
C PRO A 302 -7.77 -6.87 -5.05
N MET A 303 -6.63 -6.55 -4.43
CA MET A 303 -5.75 -7.51 -3.77
C MET A 303 -6.03 -7.64 -2.27
N SER A 304 -7.02 -6.92 -1.77
CA SER A 304 -7.43 -6.99 -0.37
C SER A 304 -8.17 -8.29 -0.08
N THR A 305 -7.98 -8.80 1.13
CA THR A 305 -8.77 -9.92 1.64
C THR A 305 -10.18 -9.47 2.00
N ASN A 306 -11.13 -10.38 1.98
CA ASN A 306 -12.52 -10.11 2.40
C ASN A 306 -12.57 -9.52 3.83
N ARG A 307 -11.70 -9.99 4.72
CA ARG A 307 -11.54 -9.43 6.06
C ARG A 307 -11.23 -7.94 6.05
N ASN A 308 -10.18 -7.53 5.30
CA ASN A 308 -9.81 -6.13 5.21
C ASN A 308 -10.91 -5.29 4.53
N ASP A 309 -11.59 -5.83 3.54
CA ASP A 309 -12.73 -5.17 2.89
C ASP A 309 -13.84 -4.86 3.89
N TYR A 310 -14.23 -5.85 4.69
CA TYR A 310 -15.24 -5.68 5.74
C TYR A 310 -14.82 -4.63 6.77
N LEU A 311 -13.58 -4.70 7.26
CA LEU A 311 -13.05 -3.74 8.23
C LEU A 311 -12.97 -2.31 7.66
N ASN A 312 -12.49 -2.18 6.42
CA ASN A 312 -12.38 -0.89 5.76
C ASN A 312 -13.75 -0.25 5.57
N TYR A 313 -14.75 -1.02 5.13
CA TYR A 313 -16.11 -0.52 4.96
C TYR A 313 -16.75 -0.16 6.31
N THR A 314 -16.64 -1.03 7.30
CA THR A 314 -17.25 -0.82 8.63
C THR A 314 -16.67 0.40 9.34
N CYS A 315 -15.35 0.61 9.23
CA CYS A 315 -14.68 1.72 9.93
C CYS A 315 -14.68 3.02 9.12
N ASN A 316 -14.76 2.94 7.78
CA ASN A 316 -14.68 4.12 6.89
C ASN A 316 -15.79 4.07 5.82
N PRO A 317 -17.09 4.02 6.23
CA PRO A 317 -18.19 3.76 5.29
C PRO A 317 -18.34 4.85 4.22
N LYS A 318 -18.14 6.12 4.57
CA LYS A 318 -18.31 7.24 3.62
C LYS A 318 -17.26 7.20 2.51
N GLN A 319 -15.98 7.03 2.88
CA GLN A 319 -14.88 7.01 1.93
C GLN A 319 -14.89 5.76 1.07
N THR A 320 -15.22 4.62 1.67
CA THR A 320 -15.33 3.34 0.95
C THR A 320 -16.51 3.37 -0.02
N LYS A 321 -17.64 3.95 0.39
CA LYS A 321 -18.85 4.06 -0.43
C LYS A 321 -18.60 4.80 -1.74
N LEU A 322 -17.80 5.86 -1.75
CA LEU A 322 -17.46 6.60 -2.96
C LEU A 322 -16.89 5.70 -4.06
N LEU A 323 -15.99 4.79 -3.71
CA LEU A 323 -15.37 3.88 -4.67
C LEU A 323 -16.24 2.66 -4.98
N THR A 324 -16.98 2.15 -3.99
CA THR A 324 -17.90 1.03 -4.23
C THR A 324 -19.08 1.44 -5.10
N ASP A 325 -19.55 2.68 -5.01
CA ASP A 325 -20.58 3.20 -5.92
C ASP A 325 -20.08 3.22 -7.37
N ILE A 326 -18.81 3.59 -7.62
CA ILE A 326 -18.22 3.52 -8.95
C ILE A 326 -18.12 2.06 -9.44
N ILE A 327 -17.84 1.10 -8.55
CA ILE A 327 -17.85 -0.32 -8.91
C ILE A 327 -19.25 -0.73 -9.38
N PHE A 328 -20.30 -0.37 -8.64
CA PHE A 328 -21.69 -0.66 -9.07
C PHE A 328 -22.03 0.07 -10.37
N GLU A 329 -21.78 1.39 -10.44
CA GLU A 329 -22.05 2.21 -11.61
C GLU A 329 -21.48 1.63 -12.90
N LEU A 330 -20.24 1.14 -12.87
CA LEU A 330 -19.52 0.67 -14.06
C LEU A 330 -19.71 -0.83 -14.35
N ASN A 331 -20.02 -1.65 -13.36
CA ASN A 331 -20.26 -3.09 -13.57
C ASN A 331 -21.73 -3.42 -13.86
N CYS A 332 -22.65 -2.54 -13.46
CA CYS A 332 -24.08 -2.72 -13.76
C CYS A 332 -24.43 -1.95 -15.04
N SER A 333 -24.64 -2.63 -16.15
CA SER A 333 -25.09 -1.99 -17.38
C SER A 333 -26.53 -1.48 -17.24
N GLU A 334 -26.93 -0.51 -18.09
CA GLU A 334 -28.27 0.10 -18.04
C GLU A 334 -29.44 -0.90 -18.14
N LYS A 335 -29.18 -2.06 -18.76
CA LYS A 335 -30.20 -3.10 -18.97
C LYS A 335 -30.40 -4.01 -17.76
N ASP A 336 -29.51 -4.02 -16.79
CA ASP A 336 -29.43 -5.14 -15.88
C ASP A 336 -28.96 -4.78 -14.49
N ASN A 337 -29.76 -4.03 -13.72
CA ASN A 337 -29.70 -4.07 -12.25
C ASN A 337 -30.37 -5.38 -11.78
N THR A 338 -29.91 -6.50 -12.32
CA THR A 338 -30.46 -7.78 -11.92
C THR A 338 -29.88 -8.20 -10.55
N PRO A 339 -30.63 -8.95 -9.76
CA PRO A 339 -30.14 -9.50 -8.50
C PRO A 339 -28.81 -10.25 -8.65
N GLU A 340 -28.59 -10.92 -9.79
CA GLU A 340 -27.37 -11.65 -10.10
C GLU A 340 -26.15 -10.72 -10.22
N LYS A 341 -26.30 -9.54 -10.82
CA LYS A 341 -25.20 -8.56 -10.95
C LYS A 341 -24.88 -7.89 -9.64
N ILE A 342 -25.89 -7.53 -8.88
CA ILE A 342 -25.72 -7.02 -7.53
C ILE A 342 -24.95 -8.05 -6.69
N SER A 343 -25.42 -9.30 -6.71
CA SER A 343 -24.76 -10.41 -6.01
C SER A 343 -23.33 -10.64 -6.50
N TYR A 344 -23.05 -10.50 -7.81
CA TYR A 344 -21.70 -10.59 -8.36
C TYR A 344 -20.76 -9.52 -7.76
N VAL A 345 -21.21 -8.26 -7.70
CA VAL A 345 -20.42 -7.17 -7.11
C VAL A 345 -20.24 -7.39 -5.61
N GLU A 346 -21.31 -7.70 -4.88
CA GLU A 346 -21.29 -7.92 -3.44
C GLU A 346 -20.38 -9.08 -3.01
N ASN A 347 -20.27 -10.10 -3.85
CA ASN A 347 -19.36 -11.22 -3.64
C ASN A 347 -17.95 -10.99 -4.22
N ASN A 348 -17.57 -9.73 -4.47
CA ASN A 348 -16.25 -9.34 -4.97
C ASN A 348 -15.89 -9.89 -6.36
N GLY A 349 -16.87 -10.28 -7.21
CA GLY A 349 -16.66 -10.74 -8.57
C GLY A 349 -15.93 -9.73 -9.45
N TRP A 350 -16.13 -8.44 -9.21
CA TRP A 350 -15.44 -7.35 -9.90
C TRP A 350 -13.90 -7.44 -9.79
N LYS A 351 -13.37 -8.02 -8.72
CA LYS A 351 -11.92 -8.21 -8.53
C LYS A 351 -11.32 -9.20 -9.53
N ALA A 352 -12.11 -10.15 -10.02
CA ALA A 352 -11.66 -11.21 -10.93
C ALA A 352 -11.76 -10.83 -12.42
N ARG A 353 -12.28 -9.66 -12.75
CA ARG A 353 -12.44 -9.17 -14.13
C ARG A 353 -11.09 -9.16 -14.87
N LYS A 354 -11.09 -9.68 -16.11
CA LYS A 354 -9.87 -9.86 -16.92
C LYS A 354 -9.67 -8.77 -17.99
N ASN A 355 -10.73 -8.04 -18.36
CA ASN A 355 -10.68 -6.98 -19.37
C ASN A 355 -11.78 -5.93 -19.10
N GLY A 356 -11.88 -4.92 -19.95
CA GLY A 356 -12.85 -3.83 -19.82
C GLY A 356 -14.11 -3.94 -20.68
N ARG A 357 -14.30 -5.05 -21.38
CA ARG A 357 -15.42 -5.18 -22.36
C ARG A 357 -16.80 -5.06 -21.74
N ASP A 358 -16.94 -5.50 -20.51
CA ASP A 358 -18.22 -5.52 -19.77
C ASP A 358 -18.41 -4.26 -18.91
N LEU A 359 -17.51 -3.26 -19.03
CA LEU A 359 -17.62 -2.02 -18.29
C LEU A 359 -18.29 -0.94 -19.13
N LYS A 360 -19.14 -0.18 -18.46
CA LYS A 360 -19.67 1.08 -18.96
C LYS A 360 -18.64 2.20 -18.70
N ILE A 361 -17.64 2.28 -19.55
CA ILE A 361 -16.65 3.36 -19.52
C ILE A 361 -17.11 4.42 -20.51
N ALA A 362 -17.14 5.66 -20.08
CA ALA A 362 -17.35 6.79 -20.99
C ALA A 362 -16.27 6.73 -22.08
N LEU A 363 -16.69 6.85 -23.33
CA LEU A 363 -15.76 6.99 -24.45
C LEU A 363 -14.82 8.16 -24.16
N THR A 364 -13.56 7.98 -24.51
CA THR A 364 -12.52 8.99 -24.34
C THR A 364 -12.96 10.33 -24.97
N ASP A 365 -12.74 11.42 -24.24
CA ASP A 365 -13.05 12.77 -24.71
C ASP A 365 -12.02 13.26 -25.73
N TYR A 366 -11.51 12.38 -26.57
CA TYR A 366 -10.57 12.74 -27.63
C TYR A 366 -10.83 11.93 -28.91
N ASP A 367 -10.49 12.54 -30.02
CA ASP A 367 -10.46 11.91 -31.34
C ASP A 367 -9.02 11.84 -31.84
N GLU A 368 -8.62 10.74 -32.47
CA GLU A 368 -7.32 10.54 -33.09
C GLU A 368 -7.44 10.57 -34.61
N SER A 369 -6.54 11.28 -35.28
CA SER A 369 -6.41 11.30 -36.74
C SER A 369 -4.95 11.35 -37.16
N ILE A 370 -4.62 10.82 -38.35
CA ILE A 370 -3.29 10.95 -38.95
C ILE A 370 -3.39 11.93 -40.09
N ILE A 371 -2.67 13.05 -40.01
CA ILE A 371 -2.61 14.07 -41.05
C ILE A 371 -1.16 14.12 -41.57
N GLY A 372 -0.94 13.55 -42.76
CA GLY A 372 0.39 13.40 -43.30
C GLY A 372 1.23 12.39 -42.50
N LYS A 373 2.24 12.87 -41.78
CA LYS A 373 3.09 12.07 -40.87
C LYS A 373 2.79 12.32 -39.39
N ASP A 374 1.87 13.22 -39.10
CA ASP A 374 1.58 13.65 -37.75
C ASP A 374 0.37 12.92 -37.18
N LEU A 375 0.47 12.45 -35.95
CA LEU A 375 -0.66 12.00 -35.15
C LEU A 375 -1.29 13.23 -34.51
N VAL A 376 -2.55 13.51 -34.84
CA VAL A 376 -3.33 14.61 -34.29
C VAL A 376 -4.34 14.04 -33.29
N ILE A 377 -4.26 14.53 -32.06
CA ILE A 377 -5.19 14.16 -30.97
C ILE A 377 -6.00 15.41 -30.63
N THR A 378 -7.31 15.34 -30.80
CA THR A 378 -8.24 16.42 -30.49
C THR A 378 -9.01 16.09 -29.22
N PHE A 379 -8.81 16.88 -28.16
CA PHE A 379 -9.55 16.74 -26.91
C PHE A 379 -10.82 17.57 -26.94
N LYS A 380 -11.94 17.02 -26.48
CA LYS A 380 -13.22 17.73 -26.37
C LYS A 380 -13.25 18.65 -25.14
N ASN A 381 -12.63 18.20 -24.05
CA ASN A 381 -12.42 18.97 -22.84
C ASN A 381 -10.96 18.75 -22.41
N CYS A 382 -10.17 19.80 -22.35
CA CYS A 382 -8.77 19.72 -21.98
C CYS A 382 -8.47 20.70 -20.85
N ASP A 383 -8.01 20.16 -19.74
CA ASP A 383 -7.32 20.90 -18.70
C ASP A 383 -5.80 20.73 -18.85
N ASP A 384 -5.01 21.38 -18.00
CA ASP A 384 -3.55 21.29 -18.05
C ASP A 384 -2.97 19.96 -17.54
N SER A 385 -3.80 18.99 -17.16
CA SER A 385 -3.37 17.71 -16.61
C SER A 385 -2.58 16.86 -17.61
N TRP A 386 -2.87 17.00 -18.91
CA TRP A 386 -2.15 16.31 -19.99
C TRP A 386 -0.64 16.64 -20.00
N LYS A 387 -0.21 17.80 -19.54
CA LYS A 387 1.21 18.17 -19.41
C LYS A 387 1.97 17.24 -18.47
N GLN A 388 1.30 16.72 -17.46
CA GLN A 388 1.91 15.76 -16.52
C GLN A 388 2.15 14.39 -17.17
N TRP A 389 1.26 13.98 -18.07
CA TRP A 389 1.42 12.73 -18.82
C TRP A 389 2.63 12.79 -19.76
N LEU A 390 2.91 13.93 -20.36
CA LEU A 390 4.05 14.08 -21.27
C LEU A 390 5.39 13.88 -20.56
N LYS A 391 5.49 14.19 -19.27
CA LYS A 391 6.68 13.92 -18.46
C LYS A 391 7.02 12.42 -18.38
N THR A 392 6.05 11.55 -18.58
CA THR A 392 6.28 10.10 -18.60
C THR A 392 6.87 9.60 -19.91
N LEU A 393 6.75 10.37 -20.98
CA LEU A 393 7.28 10.01 -22.31
C LEU A 393 8.75 10.38 -22.46
N GLY A 394 9.20 11.49 -21.90
CA GLY A 394 10.57 11.96 -22.04
C GLY A 394 10.84 13.26 -21.30
N HIS A 395 12.00 13.84 -21.53
CA HIS A 395 12.38 15.12 -20.95
C HIS A 395 11.74 16.25 -21.71
N ILE A 396 11.03 17.12 -21.00
CA ILE A 396 10.46 18.32 -21.58
C ILE A 396 11.59 19.35 -21.71
N LEU A 397 11.89 19.75 -22.93
CA LEU A 397 12.88 20.77 -23.23
C LEU A 397 12.24 22.16 -23.14
N PRO A 398 13.01 23.18 -22.75
CA PRO A 398 12.54 24.57 -22.78
C PRO A 398 12.12 24.98 -24.21
N THR A 399 11.07 25.79 -24.32
CA THR A 399 10.60 26.40 -25.56
C THR A 399 10.01 27.76 -25.27
N ASP A 400 10.28 28.72 -26.14
CA ASP A 400 9.70 30.08 -26.07
C ASP A 400 8.29 30.15 -26.71
N ASN A 401 7.87 29.07 -27.38
CA ASN A 401 6.56 29.01 -28.00
C ASN A 401 5.53 28.38 -27.02
N PRO A 402 4.54 29.14 -26.53
CA PRO A 402 3.54 28.68 -25.59
C PRO A 402 2.64 27.55 -26.15
N ASN A 403 2.54 27.47 -27.47
CA ASN A 403 1.74 26.44 -28.16
C ASN A 403 2.55 25.22 -28.60
N GLU A 404 3.78 25.07 -28.10
CA GLU A 404 4.66 23.99 -28.46
C GLU A 404 5.28 23.36 -27.22
N ILE A 405 5.33 22.03 -27.17
CA ILE A 405 6.10 21.30 -26.19
C ILE A 405 7.11 20.44 -26.91
N ARG A 406 8.37 20.54 -26.51
CA ARG A 406 9.47 19.72 -27.03
C ARG A 406 9.81 18.63 -26.04
N ILE A 407 9.82 17.39 -26.50
CA ILE A 407 10.10 16.23 -25.68
C ILE A 407 11.31 15.49 -26.28
N LEU A 408 12.36 15.32 -25.49
CA LEU A 408 13.45 14.46 -25.83
C LEU A 408 13.05 13.00 -25.51
N PHE A 409 12.84 12.21 -26.57
CA PHE A 409 12.47 10.81 -26.49
C PHE A 409 13.47 9.96 -27.26
N LYS A 410 14.17 9.05 -26.59
CA LYS A 410 15.19 8.16 -27.21
C LYS A 410 16.15 8.91 -28.16
N GLU A 411 16.75 9.98 -27.65
CA GLU A 411 17.71 10.83 -28.40
C GLU A 411 17.12 11.68 -29.56
N GLU A 412 15.82 11.56 -29.81
CA GLU A 412 15.10 12.38 -30.77
C GLU A 412 14.24 13.44 -30.10
N VAL A 413 14.24 14.65 -30.63
CA VAL A 413 13.31 15.71 -30.18
C VAL A 413 11.99 15.56 -30.93
N ARG A 414 10.93 15.27 -30.18
CA ARG A 414 9.55 15.27 -30.69
C ARG A 414 8.86 16.56 -30.29
N ILE A 415 8.13 17.13 -31.22
CA ILE A 415 7.42 18.39 -31.03
C ILE A 415 5.93 18.10 -30.98
N LEU A 416 5.30 18.51 -29.88
CA LEU A 416 3.87 18.53 -29.74
C LEU A 416 3.39 19.97 -29.95
N ARG A 417 2.51 20.20 -30.91
CA ARG A 417 1.90 21.50 -31.15
C ARG A 417 0.50 21.51 -30.58
N ILE A 418 0.21 22.54 -29.81
CA ILE A 418 -1.08 22.72 -29.17
C ILE A 418 -1.81 23.79 -29.97
N ASN A 419 -2.87 23.39 -30.64
CA ASN A 419 -3.80 24.32 -31.27
C ASN A 419 -4.99 24.47 -30.32
N ASN A 420 -5.05 25.59 -29.59
CA ASN A 420 -6.28 25.95 -28.90
C ASN A 420 -7.32 26.26 -30.00
N LEU A 421 -8.26 25.35 -30.17
CA LEU A 421 -9.49 25.67 -30.86
C LEU A 421 -10.27 26.59 -29.90
N GLU A 422 -9.98 27.89 -29.96
CA GLU A 422 -10.85 28.88 -29.34
C GLU A 422 -12.24 28.74 -29.96
N ASN A 423 -13.20 28.54 -29.08
CA ASN A 423 -14.62 28.77 -29.21
C ASN A 423 -15.13 29.02 -30.65
N LYS A 424 -15.74 28.02 -31.22
CA LYS A 424 -16.84 28.19 -32.15
C LYS A 424 -18.10 27.59 -31.57
#